data_6720f369732e4bf5d2fd741ed75e843a
#
_entry.id   6720f369732e4bf5d2fd741ed75e843a
#
_cell.length_a   1.000
_cell.length_b   1.000
_cell.length_c   1.000
_cell.angle_alpha   90.00
_cell.angle_beta   90.00
_cell.angle_gamma   90.00
#
_symmetry.space_group_name_H-M   'P 1'
#
loop_
_entity.id
_entity.type
_entity.pdbx_description
1 polymer ?
#
loop_
_entity_poly.entity_id
_entity_poly.type
_entity_poly.pdbx_seq_one_letter_code
_entity_poly.pdbx_strand_id
1 'polypeptide(L)'
;MKKLFEKIKAFLDIIFFSLKLTVQASPKYFSFYILLSVFVIILPFAVIYVSSLLIDLLAGVSENSVRHEMIKSLAVLIVSLLFLNVMSKTVESIKLYLEGLYNEVITIKIKHQIMEKAAGIDLYCFDSHEFYDEINDASNNSTFIIQISFQVLDFIRYFVQFCIAFASLLFWNYILPFFLVISVIPSILMKNKQLESVYSFQREHMKDERKIYYIMNMALSREYAKDIRIYNLFPLLSSKIMNTWNHLYRSKKKITKKYTKILVAADILPEMTTIIILFLLGLSVIEGSGTIGDFNYYQGIIGQVIAGLYMIIYNYGQIYDGK
;
A
#
# COMPACT_ATOMS: atom_id res chain seq x y z
N MET A 1 -9.32 24.79 10.60
CA MET A 1 -9.21 24.96 9.15
C MET A 1 -7.77 25.23 8.66
N LYS A 2 -7.03 26.22 9.17
CA LYS A 2 -5.64 26.51 8.74
C LYS A 2 -4.70 25.28 8.82
N LYS A 3 -4.67 24.55 9.95
CA LYS A 3 -3.82 23.35 10.11
C LYS A 3 -4.16 22.21 9.13
N LEU A 4 -5.43 22.06 8.75
CA LEU A 4 -5.82 21.05 7.75
C LEU A 4 -5.35 21.47 6.34
N PHE A 5 -5.50 22.74 6.01
CA PHE A 5 -5.04 23.29 4.73
C PHE A 5 -3.50 23.20 4.58
N GLU A 6 -2.75 23.48 5.64
CA GLU A 6 -1.29 23.31 5.66
C GLU A 6 -0.87 21.86 5.47
N LYS A 7 -1.59 20.90 6.09
CA LYS A 7 -1.35 19.47 5.89
C LYS A 7 -1.62 19.01 4.47
N ILE A 8 -2.73 19.48 3.88
CA ILE A 8 -3.08 19.15 2.48
C ILE A 8 -2.06 19.76 1.52
N LYS A 9 -1.66 21.00 1.72
CA LYS A 9 -0.64 21.66 0.90
C LYS A 9 0.69 20.89 0.96
N ALA A 10 1.15 20.57 2.15
CA ALA A 10 2.38 19.80 2.32
C ALA A 10 2.32 18.40 1.68
N PHE A 11 1.16 17.75 1.70
CA PHE A 11 0.95 16.47 1.02
C PHE A 11 1.00 16.63 -0.51
N LEU A 12 0.38 17.67 -1.05
CA LEU A 12 0.45 17.98 -2.48
C LEU A 12 1.86 18.33 -2.94
N ASP A 13 2.61 19.06 -2.12
CA ASP A 13 4.02 19.38 -2.40
C ASP A 13 4.88 18.12 -2.48
N ILE A 14 4.66 17.14 -1.59
CA ILE A 14 5.34 15.83 -1.63
C ILE A 14 4.97 15.07 -2.91
N ILE A 15 3.69 15.03 -3.27
CA ILE A 15 3.23 14.37 -4.51
C ILE A 15 3.92 15.00 -5.71
N PHE A 16 3.91 16.33 -5.81
CA PHE A 16 4.51 17.05 -6.94
C PHE A 16 6.02 16.82 -7.02
N PHE A 17 6.71 16.89 -5.88
CA PHE A 17 8.16 16.62 -5.80
C PHE A 17 8.49 15.20 -6.25
N SER A 18 7.76 14.20 -5.74
CA SER A 18 7.96 12.78 -6.06
C SER A 18 7.71 12.50 -7.54
N LEU A 19 6.63 13.05 -8.11
CA LEU A 19 6.35 12.91 -9.54
C LEU A 19 7.42 13.59 -10.40
N LYS A 20 7.87 14.77 -10.03
CA LYS A 20 8.95 15.47 -10.74
C LYS A 20 10.24 14.67 -10.73
N LEU A 21 10.60 14.11 -9.58
CA LEU A 21 11.80 13.29 -9.39
C LEU A 21 11.74 12.01 -10.24
N THR A 22 10.62 11.30 -10.24
CA THR A 22 10.44 10.10 -11.05
C THR A 22 10.49 10.42 -12.55
N VAL A 23 9.77 11.41 -13.02
CA VAL A 23 9.82 11.81 -14.44
C VAL A 23 11.24 12.21 -14.87
N GLN A 24 11.94 13.00 -14.04
CA GLN A 24 13.30 13.43 -14.34
C GLN A 24 14.33 12.30 -14.27
N ALA A 25 14.09 11.25 -13.47
CA ALA A 25 14.99 10.11 -13.39
C ALA A 25 15.06 9.37 -14.72
N SER A 26 13.92 8.98 -15.28
CA SER A 26 13.84 8.39 -16.60
C SER A 26 12.42 8.50 -17.18
N PRO A 27 12.17 9.39 -18.17
CA PRO A 27 10.85 9.55 -18.77
C PRO A 27 10.34 8.27 -19.45
N LYS A 28 11.24 7.45 -20.00
CA LYS A 28 10.88 6.18 -20.66
C LYS A 28 10.31 5.18 -19.68
N TYR A 29 11.00 4.92 -18.55
CA TYR A 29 10.52 4.01 -17.51
C TYR A 29 9.22 4.54 -16.88
N PHE A 30 9.11 5.84 -16.65
CA PHE A 30 7.91 6.47 -16.13
C PHE A 30 6.69 6.23 -17.04
N SER A 31 6.81 6.53 -18.35
CA SER A 31 5.73 6.34 -19.31
C SER A 31 5.28 4.89 -19.39
N PHE A 32 6.23 3.94 -19.40
CA PHE A 32 5.91 2.52 -19.46
C PHE A 32 5.26 2.02 -18.16
N TYR A 33 5.72 2.51 -17.01
CA TYR A 33 5.11 2.22 -15.71
C TYR A 33 3.66 2.72 -15.62
N ILE A 34 3.38 3.94 -16.09
CA ILE A 34 2.02 4.49 -16.14
C ILE A 34 1.13 3.67 -17.08
N LEU A 35 1.62 3.31 -18.25
CA LEU A 35 0.87 2.47 -19.20
C LEU A 35 0.48 1.13 -18.56
N LEU A 36 1.43 0.44 -17.91
CA LEU A 36 1.12 -0.81 -17.20
C LEU A 36 0.15 -0.59 -16.04
N SER A 37 0.28 0.53 -15.32
CA SER A 37 -0.63 0.86 -14.22
C SER A 37 -2.08 1.02 -14.69
N VAL A 38 -2.30 1.57 -15.89
CA VAL A 38 -3.64 1.65 -16.50
C VAL A 38 -4.21 0.25 -16.74
N PHE A 39 -3.40 -0.69 -17.26
CA PHE A 39 -3.86 -2.07 -17.45
C PHE A 39 -4.17 -2.75 -16.11
N VAL A 40 -3.34 -2.55 -15.09
CA VAL A 40 -3.59 -3.09 -13.73
C VAL A 40 -4.90 -2.56 -13.14
N ILE A 41 -5.32 -1.34 -13.49
CA ILE A 41 -6.61 -0.78 -13.07
C ILE A 41 -7.77 -1.44 -13.82
N ILE A 42 -7.67 -1.56 -15.15
CA ILE A 42 -8.81 -1.96 -16.01
C ILE A 42 -9.05 -3.48 -15.95
N LEU A 43 -8.00 -4.29 -15.91
CA LEU A 43 -8.13 -5.76 -16.00
C LEU A 43 -9.02 -6.39 -14.91
N PRO A 44 -8.96 -6.00 -13.62
CA PRO A 44 -9.87 -6.54 -12.60
C PRO A 44 -11.35 -6.30 -12.91
N PHE A 45 -11.70 -5.13 -13.46
CA PHE A 45 -13.08 -4.83 -13.86
C PHE A 45 -13.52 -5.67 -15.06
N ALA A 46 -12.63 -5.89 -16.03
CA ALA A 46 -12.89 -6.77 -17.15
C ALA A 46 -13.11 -8.22 -16.69
N VAL A 47 -12.31 -8.72 -15.75
CA VAL A 47 -12.50 -10.06 -15.15
C VAL A 47 -13.84 -10.17 -14.45
N ILE A 48 -14.21 -9.18 -13.64
CA ILE A 48 -15.50 -9.15 -12.93
C ILE A 48 -16.67 -9.16 -13.94
N TYR A 49 -16.58 -8.34 -15.00
CA TYR A 49 -17.61 -8.26 -16.04
C TYR A 49 -17.78 -9.58 -16.81
N VAL A 50 -16.67 -10.19 -17.27
CA VAL A 50 -16.75 -11.47 -18.01
C VAL A 50 -17.22 -12.60 -17.08
N SER A 51 -16.84 -12.56 -15.80
CA SER A 51 -17.34 -13.50 -14.78
C SER A 51 -18.88 -13.38 -14.60
N SER A 52 -19.42 -12.16 -14.59
CA SER A 52 -20.87 -11.95 -14.49
C SER A 52 -21.63 -12.50 -15.70
N LEU A 53 -21.10 -12.27 -16.93
CA LEU A 53 -21.68 -12.82 -18.16
C LEU A 53 -21.68 -14.36 -18.16
N LEU A 54 -20.62 -14.97 -17.64
CA LEU A 54 -20.54 -16.43 -17.54
C LEU A 54 -21.62 -16.98 -16.59
N ILE A 55 -21.83 -16.32 -15.45
CA ILE A 55 -22.86 -16.71 -14.47
C ILE A 55 -24.26 -16.55 -15.07
N ASP A 56 -24.53 -15.46 -15.78
CA ASP A 56 -25.82 -15.25 -16.44
C ASP A 56 -26.09 -16.29 -17.52
N LEU A 57 -25.08 -16.66 -18.29
CA LEU A 57 -25.21 -17.74 -19.28
C LEU A 57 -25.55 -19.08 -18.60
N LEU A 58 -24.93 -19.39 -17.47
CA LEU A 58 -25.24 -20.61 -16.70
C LEU A 58 -26.63 -20.58 -16.06
N ALA A 59 -27.03 -19.41 -15.56
CA ALA A 59 -28.35 -19.23 -14.95
C ALA A 59 -29.48 -19.30 -15.99
N GLY A 60 -29.23 -18.89 -17.23
CA GLY A 60 -30.20 -18.93 -18.33
C GLY A 60 -30.38 -20.31 -19.00
N VAL A 61 -29.72 -21.37 -18.50
CA VAL A 61 -29.88 -22.73 -19.03
C VAL A 61 -31.26 -23.25 -18.74
N SER A 62 -32.18 -23.16 -19.72
CA SER A 62 -33.49 -23.83 -19.71
C SER A 62 -33.43 -25.11 -20.56
N GLU A 63 -34.33 -26.09 -20.26
CA GLU A 63 -34.33 -27.41 -20.92
C GLU A 63 -34.47 -27.37 -22.45
N ASN A 64 -34.94 -26.25 -23.03
CA ASN A 64 -35.19 -26.10 -24.47
C ASN A 64 -34.14 -25.29 -25.25
N SER A 65 -33.02 -24.93 -24.63
CA SER A 65 -31.96 -24.16 -25.31
C SER A 65 -31.11 -25.06 -26.23
N VAL A 66 -30.64 -24.50 -27.36
CA VAL A 66 -29.75 -25.17 -28.33
C VAL A 66 -28.40 -25.46 -27.66
N ARG A 67 -28.30 -26.65 -27.08
CA ARG A 67 -27.19 -27.11 -26.22
C ARG A 67 -25.81 -26.87 -26.84
N HIS A 68 -25.69 -26.95 -28.14
CA HIS A 68 -24.41 -26.79 -28.86
C HIS A 68 -23.91 -25.33 -28.90
N GLU A 69 -24.79 -24.35 -29.09
CA GLU A 69 -24.44 -22.93 -29.10
C GLU A 69 -24.06 -22.43 -27.69
N MET A 70 -24.77 -22.92 -26.66
CA MET A 70 -24.44 -22.61 -25.27
C MET A 70 -23.07 -23.16 -24.85
N ILE A 71 -22.72 -24.38 -25.26
CA ILE A 71 -21.38 -24.96 -24.99
C ILE A 71 -20.28 -24.12 -25.65
N LYS A 72 -20.51 -23.63 -26.89
CA LYS A 72 -19.55 -22.73 -27.55
C LYS A 72 -19.39 -21.40 -26.81
N SER A 73 -20.48 -20.76 -26.43
CA SER A 73 -20.46 -19.51 -25.68
C SER A 73 -19.78 -19.66 -24.32
N LEU A 74 -20.07 -20.75 -23.63
CA LEU A 74 -19.44 -21.11 -22.34
C LEU A 74 -17.92 -21.30 -22.52
N ALA A 75 -17.50 -22.05 -23.54
CA ALA A 75 -16.08 -22.26 -23.83
C ALA A 75 -15.36 -20.94 -24.13
N VAL A 76 -15.96 -20.04 -24.92
CA VAL A 76 -15.42 -18.72 -25.24
C VAL A 76 -15.27 -17.87 -23.96
N LEU A 77 -16.29 -17.83 -23.09
CA LEU A 77 -16.23 -17.07 -21.84
C LEU A 77 -15.17 -17.62 -20.86
N ILE A 78 -15.06 -18.95 -20.76
CA ILE A 78 -14.00 -19.57 -19.91
C ILE A 78 -12.60 -19.26 -20.44
N VAL A 79 -12.41 -19.38 -21.76
CA VAL A 79 -11.11 -19.06 -22.37
C VAL A 79 -10.78 -17.57 -22.21
N SER A 80 -11.78 -16.68 -22.38
CA SER A 80 -11.59 -15.24 -22.18
C SER A 80 -11.25 -14.90 -20.72
N LEU A 81 -11.90 -15.54 -19.73
CA LEU A 81 -11.56 -15.41 -18.32
C LEU A 81 -10.14 -15.88 -18.01
N LEU A 82 -9.75 -17.05 -18.54
CA LEU A 82 -8.40 -17.56 -18.40
C LEU A 82 -7.38 -16.56 -18.98
N PHE A 83 -7.63 -16.08 -20.19
CA PHE A 83 -6.76 -15.10 -20.83
C PHE A 83 -6.64 -13.79 -20.03
N LEU A 84 -7.76 -13.23 -19.57
CA LEU A 84 -7.76 -12.00 -18.76
C LEU A 84 -7.03 -12.20 -17.42
N ASN A 85 -7.23 -13.33 -16.75
CA ASN A 85 -6.53 -13.62 -15.50
C ASN A 85 -5.02 -13.79 -15.70
N VAL A 86 -4.61 -14.52 -16.74
CA VAL A 86 -3.19 -14.68 -17.08
C VAL A 86 -2.59 -13.32 -17.45
N MET A 87 -3.29 -12.54 -18.28
CA MET A 87 -2.86 -11.20 -18.67
C MET A 87 -2.73 -10.28 -17.46
N SER A 88 -3.69 -10.29 -16.53
CA SER A 88 -3.65 -9.49 -15.30
C SER A 88 -2.40 -9.81 -14.47
N LYS A 89 -2.14 -11.08 -14.22
CA LYS A 89 -0.96 -11.52 -13.46
C LYS A 89 0.36 -11.22 -14.19
N THR A 90 0.37 -11.38 -15.51
CA THR A 90 1.56 -11.07 -16.33
C THR A 90 1.88 -9.58 -16.29
N VAL A 91 0.86 -8.73 -16.47
CA VAL A 91 1.03 -7.26 -16.41
C VAL A 91 1.51 -6.82 -15.02
N GLU A 92 0.94 -7.39 -13.96
CA GLU A 92 1.37 -7.11 -12.59
C GLU A 92 2.83 -7.53 -12.35
N SER A 93 3.23 -8.71 -12.82
CA SER A 93 4.61 -9.20 -12.70
C SER A 93 5.60 -8.33 -13.49
N ILE A 94 5.23 -7.92 -14.71
CA ILE A 94 6.05 -7.00 -15.52
C ILE A 94 6.16 -5.64 -14.85
N LYS A 95 5.05 -5.13 -14.25
CA LYS A 95 5.07 -3.88 -13.48
C LYS A 95 6.04 -3.96 -12.31
N LEU A 96 5.99 -5.03 -11.51
CA LEU A 96 6.91 -5.24 -10.38
C LEU A 96 8.38 -5.34 -10.83
N TYR A 97 8.65 -6.04 -11.93
CA TYR A 97 9.98 -6.10 -12.51
C TYR A 97 10.50 -4.73 -12.92
N LEU A 98 9.67 -3.95 -13.60
CA LEU A 98 10.03 -2.58 -14.00
C LEU A 98 10.20 -1.65 -12.80
N GLU A 99 9.39 -1.81 -11.77
CA GLU A 99 9.52 -1.07 -10.52
C GLU A 99 10.88 -1.30 -9.88
N GLY A 100 11.35 -2.56 -9.86
CA GLY A 100 12.70 -2.91 -9.40
C GLY A 100 13.80 -2.22 -10.22
N LEU A 101 13.74 -2.30 -11.56
CA LEU A 101 14.71 -1.63 -12.43
C LEU A 101 14.67 -0.10 -12.28
N TYR A 102 13.47 0.45 -12.21
CA TYR A 102 13.29 1.88 -12.09
C TYR A 102 13.79 2.41 -10.73
N ASN A 103 13.60 1.63 -9.67
CA ASN A 103 14.15 1.91 -8.35
C ASN A 103 15.70 2.08 -8.41
N GLU A 104 16.41 1.18 -9.09
CA GLU A 104 17.86 1.28 -9.28
C GLU A 104 18.25 2.56 -10.03
N VAL A 105 17.53 2.89 -11.12
CA VAL A 105 17.79 4.12 -11.90
C VAL A 105 17.61 5.37 -11.07
N ILE A 106 16.56 5.44 -10.23
CA ILE A 106 16.31 6.59 -9.35
C ILE A 106 17.39 6.65 -8.28
N THR A 107 17.75 5.49 -7.68
CA THR A 107 18.77 5.39 -6.63
C THR A 107 20.10 5.97 -7.09
N ILE A 108 20.60 5.52 -8.25
CA ILE A 108 21.89 6.00 -8.75
C ILE A 108 21.84 7.48 -9.09
N LYS A 109 20.72 7.98 -9.61
CA LYS A 109 20.56 9.40 -9.92
C LYS A 109 20.57 10.28 -8.69
N ILE A 110 19.87 9.88 -7.61
CA ILE A 110 19.87 10.61 -6.35
C ILE A 110 21.28 10.63 -5.75
N LYS A 111 21.94 9.47 -5.70
CA LYS A 111 23.33 9.39 -5.21
C LYS A 111 24.27 10.26 -6.01
N HIS A 112 24.14 10.29 -7.34
CA HIS A 112 24.93 11.17 -8.19
C HIS A 112 24.67 12.65 -7.89
N GLN A 113 23.40 13.05 -7.70
CA GLN A 113 23.06 14.43 -7.32
C GLN A 113 23.61 14.83 -5.95
N ILE A 114 23.63 13.91 -4.98
CA ILE A 114 24.24 14.15 -3.66
C ILE A 114 25.75 14.35 -3.84
N MET A 115 26.42 13.48 -4.62
CA MET A 115 27.85 13.61 -4.89
C MET A 115 28.21 14.91 -5.62
N GLU A 116 27.43 15.28 -6.63
CA GLU A 116 27.63 16.52 -7.40
C GLU A 116 27.49 17.76 -6.51
N LYS A 117 26.47 17.78 -5.63
CA LYS A 117 26.31 18.85 -4.65
C LYS A 117 27.46 18.87 -3.64
N ALA A 118 27.86 17.71 -3.11
CA ALA A 118 28.96 17.63 -2.16
C ALA A 118 30.29 18.10 -2.76
N ALA A 119 30.56 17.78 -4.03
CA ALA A 119 31.74 18.23 -4.74
C ALA A 119 31.79 19.75 -4.98
N GLY A 120 30.67 20.44 -4.98
CA GLY A 120 30.57 21.90 -5.13
C GLY A 120 30.58 22.69 -3.82
N ILE A 121 30.72 22.02 -2.68
CA ILE A 121 30.71 22.67 -1.36
C ILE A 121 32.17 22.91 -0.89
N ASP A 122 32.39 24.02 -0.22
CA ASP A 122 33.70 24.39 0.31
C ASP A 122 34.24 23.35 1.30
N LEU A 123 35.54 23.10 1.23
CA LEU A 123 36.25 22.11 2.05
C LEU A 123 36.04 22.33 3.56
N TYR A 124 35.91 23.60 3.97
CA TYR A 124 35.64 23.99 5.36
C TYR A 124 34.33 23.36 5.92
N CYS A 125 33.32 23.13 5.08
CA CYS A 125 32.09 22.52 5.54
C CYS A 125 32.27 21.04 5.92
N PHE A 126 33.25 20.34 5.31
CA PHE A 126 33.55 18.94 5.64
C PHE A 126 34.20 18.77 7.02
N ASP A 127 34.75 19.81 7.60
CA ASP A 127 35.33 19.80 8.96
C ASP A 127 34.23 19.96 10.05
N SER A 128 32.97 20.31 9.65
CA SER A 128 31.86 20.43 10.58
C SER A 128 31.16 19.09 10.77
N HIS A 129 30.94 18.67 12.00
CA HIS A 129 30.15 17.47 12.33
C HIS A 129 28.71 17.53 11.80
N GLU A 130 28.10 18.71 11.80
CA GLU A 130 26.74 18.93 11.34
C GLU A 130 26.60 18.62 9.85
N PHE A 131 27.53 19.08 9.03
CA PHE A 131 27.51 18.83 7.58
C PHE A 131 27.73 17.34 7.24
N TYR A 132 28.62 16.68 7.98
CA TYR A 132 28.86 15.24 7.78
C TYR A 132 27.64 14.41 8.14
N ASP A 133 26.92 14.77 9.21
CA ASP A 133 25.67 14.15 9.61
C ASP A 133 24.57 14.39 8.56
N GLU A 134 24.46 15.61 8.00
CA GLU A 134 23.49 15.93 6.94
C GLU A 134 23.74 15.12 5.65
N ILE A 135 25.00 14.95 5.22
CA ILE A 135 25.33 14.12 4.04
C ILE A 135 25.00 12.65 4.29
N ASN A 136 25.34 12.12 5.46
CA ASN A 136 25.03 10.75 5.83
C ASN A 136 23.53 10.53 5.91
N ASP A 137 22.80 11.45 6.52
CA ASP A 137 21.33 11.39 6.57
C ASP A 137 20.71 11.48 5.18
N ALA A 138 21.19 12.36 4.31
CA ALA A 138 20.72 12.44 2.93
C ALA A 138 21.01 11.15 2.15
N SER A 139 22.18 10.55 2.32
CA SER A 139 22.56 9.29 1.67
C SER A 139 21.71 8.11 2.18
N ASN A 140 21.55 8.00 3.51
CA ASN A 140 20.79 6.92 4.14
C ASN A 140 19.29 7.03 3.85
N ASN A 141 18.75 8.26 3.81
CA ASN A 141 17.33 8.51 3.52
C ASN A 141 17.00 8.49 2.01
N SER A 142 18.01 8.38 1.13
CA SER A 142 17.78 8.33 -0.31
C SER A 142 16.84 7.20 -0.74
N THR A 143 17.00 6.01 -0.16
CA THR A 143 16.13 4.83 -0.37
C THR A 143 14.69 5.10 0.07
N PHE A 144 14.49 5.87 1.11
CA PHE A 144 13.17 6.21 1.63
C PHE A 144 12.42 7.17 0.70
N ILE A 145 13.11 8.16 0.14
CA ILE A 145 12.56 9.09 -0.86
C ILE A 145 12.04 8.33 -2.09
N ILE A 146 12.77 7.30 -2.52
CA ILE A 146 12.39 6.47 -3.65
C ILE A 146 11.12 5.68 -3.34
N GLN A 147 11.07 5.06 -2.16
CA GLN A 147 9.89 4.32 -1.71
C GLN A 147 8.65 5.21 -1.66
N ILE A 148 8.76 6.43 -1.15
CA ILE A 148 7.67 7.42 -1.16
C ILE A 148 7.21 7.71 -2.59
N SER A 149 8.12 7.83 -3.54
CA SER A 149 7.78 8.12 -4.92
C SER A 149 6.90 7.04 -5.56
N PHE A 150 7.19 5.75 -5.30
CA PHE A 150 6.33 4.65 -5.75
C PHE A 150 5.00 4.61 -5.01
N GLN A 151 4.99 4.91 -3.71
CA GLN A 151 3.76 5.00 -2.93
C GLN A 151 2.82 6.10 -3.42
N VAL A 152 3.37 7.22 -3.89
CA VAL A 152 2.59 8.30 -4.53
C VAL A 152 1.95 7.79 -5.83
N LEU A 153 2.69 7.06 -6.68
CA LEU A 153 2.13 6.49 -7.90
C LEU A 153 1.04 5.45 -7.61
N ASP A 154 1.25 4.61 -6.61
CA ASP A 154 0.24 3.65 -6.17
C ASP A 154 -0.97 4.31 -5.53
N PHE A 155 -0.79 5.40 -4.77
CA PHE A 155 -1.90 6.19 -4.25
C PHE A 155 -2.80 6.72 -5.38
N ILE A 156 -2.21 7.30 -6.43
CA ILE A 156 -2.94 7.78 -7.60
C ILE A 156 -3.68 6.63 -8.30
N ARG A 157 -3.01 5.49 -8.48
CA ARG A 157 -3.59 4.30 -9.11
C ARG A 157 -4.83 3.80 -8.34
N TYR A 158 -4.72 3.62 -7.02
CA TYR A 158 -5.84 3.16 -6.20
C TYR A 158 -6.96 4.20 -6.10
N PHE A 159 -6.62 5.48 -6.15
CA PHE A 159 -7.62 6.54 -6.20
C PHE A 159 -8.47 6.48 -7.50
N VAL A 160 -7.81 6.29 -8.65
CA VAL A 160 -8.51 6.11 -9.93
C VAL A 160 -9.36 4.84 -9.93
N GLN A 161 -8.81 3.72 -9.44
CA GLN A 161 -9.54 2.46 -9.31
C GLN A 161 -10.78 2.60 -8.42
N PHE A 162 -10.64 3.28 -7.29
CA PHE A 162 -11.77 3.58 -6.41
C PHE A 162 -12.82 4.43 -7.11
N CYS A 163 -12.44 5.49 -7.83
CA CYS A 163 -13.39 6.34 -8.55
C CYS A 163 -14.19 5.55 -9.60
N ILE A 164 -13.54 4.65 -10.34
CA ILE A 164 -14.21 3.80 -11.34
C ILE A 164 -15.19 2.84 -10.63
N ALA A 165 -14.76 2.16 -9.57
CA ALA A 165 -15.61 1.24 -8.83
C ALA A 165 -16.79 1.96 -8.16
N PHE A 166 -16.55 3.12 -7.56
CA PHE A 166 -17.59 3.94 -6.93
C PHE A 166 -18.62 4.44 -7.97
N ALA A 167 -18.15 4.93 -9.11
CA ALA A 167 -19.05 5.33 -10.21
C ALA A 167 -19.89 4.16 -10.72
N SER A 168 -19.31 2.96 -10.85
CA SER A 168 -20.04 1.76 -11.26
C SER A 168 -21.18 1.40 -10.29
N LEU A 169 -20.97 1.55 -8.97
CA LEU A 169 -22.03 1.33 -7.98
C LEU A 169 -23.14 2.40 -8.01
N LEU A 170 -22.80 3.66 -8.36
CA LEU A 170 -23.80 4.73 -8.49
C LEU A 170 -24.82 4.45 -9.59
N PHE A 171 -24.44 3.72 -10.66
CA PHE A 171 -25.38 3.34 -11.72
C PHE A 171 -26.47 2.38 -11.23
N TRP A 172 -26.20 1.58 -10.21
CA TRP A 172 -27.22 0.69 -9.63
C TRP A 172 -28.04 1.38 -8.56
N ASN A 173 -27.39 2.06 -7.60
CA ASN A 173 -28.09 2.75 -6.51
C ASN A 173 -27.27 3.95 -6.04
N TYR A 174 -27.91 5.13 -5.95
CA TYR A 174 -27.22 6.37 -5.58
C TYR A 174 -26.78 6.43 -4.10
N ILE A 175 -27.46 5.71 -3.22
CA ILE A 175 -27.33 5.87 -1.77
C ILE A 175 -26.30 4.87 -1.19
N LEU A 176 -26.36 3.63 -1.65
CA LEU A 176 -25.59 2.53 -1.07
C LEU A 176 -24.05 2.70 -1.10
N PRO A 177 -23.44 3.25 -2.18
CA PRO A 177 -22.00 3.51 -2.20
C PRO A 177 -21.54 4.48 -1.11
N PHE A 178 -22.37 5.49 -0.77
CA PHE A 178 -22.03 6.41 0.31
C PHE A 178 -22.06 5.75 1.68
N PHE A 179 -23.04 4.89 1.95
CA PHE A 179 -23.08 4.10 3.18
C PHE A 179 -21.85 3.21 3.32
N LEU A 180 -21.40 2.60 2.22
CA LEU A 180 -20.19 1.77 2.20
C LEU A 180 -18.95 2.60 2.52
N VAL A 181 -18.78 3.78 1.93
CA VAL A 181 -17.66 4.68 2.24
C VAL A 181 -17.70 5.12 3.70
N ILE A 182 -18.88 5.51 4.21
CA ILE A 182 -19.03 5.96 5.61
C ILE A 182 -18.70 4.81 6.58
N SER A 183 -19.09 3.57 6.27
CA SER A 183 -18.81 2.41 7.13
C SER A 183 -17.32 2.10 7.28
N VAL A 184 -16.49 2.45 6.30
CA VAL A 184 -15.03 2.25 6.33
C VAL A 184 -14.32 3.32 7.18
N ILE A 185 -14.91 4.50 7.38
CA ILE A 185 -14.26 5.61 8.10
C ILE A 185 -13.78 5.23 9.50
N PRO A 186 -14.53 4.51 10.35
CA PRO A 186 -14.06 4.12 11.68
C PRO A 186 -12.79 3.26 11.65
N SER A 187 -12.72 2.30 10.71
CA SER A 187 -11.54 1.43 10.53
C SER A 187 -10.31 2.25 10.14
N ILE A 188 -10.50 3.21 9.24
CA ILE A 188 -9.47 4.18 8.84
C ILE A 188 -8.93 4.97 10.02
N LEU A 189 -9.82 5.59 10.78
CA LEU A 189 -9.44 6.43 11.92
C LEU A 189 -8.69 5.62 12.98
N MET A 190 -9.10 4.37 13.21
CA MET A 190 -8.43 3.49 14.16
C MET A 190 -7.06 3.03 13.65
N LYS A 191 -6.92 2.76 12.35
CA LYS A 191 -5.64 2.40 11.74
C LYS A 191 -4.63 3.55 11.82
N ASN A 192 -5.06 4.76 11.53
CA ASN A 192 -4.22 5.96 11.68
C ASN A 192 -3.78 6.17 13.13
N LYS A 193 -4.69 6.01 14.11
CA LYS A 193 -4.32 6.07 15.54
C LYS A 193 -3.35 4.97 15.95
N GLN A 194 -3.47 3.78 15.39
CA GLN A 194 -2.53 2.69 15.65
C GLN A 194 -1.13 3.07 15.14
N LEU A 195 -1.03 3.54 13.90
CA LEU A 195 0.23 3.98 13.30
C LEU A 195 0.85 5.10 14.15
N GLU A 196 0.11 6.16 14.43
CA GLU A 196 0.56 7.28 15.26
C GLU A 196 1.08 6.82 16.64
N SER A 197 0.38 5.87 17.28
CA SER A 197 0.80 5.33 18.57
C SER A 197 2.06 4.46 18.48
N VAL A 198 2.26 3.75 17.38
CA VAL A 198 3.49 2.97 17.15
C VAL A 198 4.67 3.92 16.90
N TYR A 199 4.47 4.98 16.11
CA TYR A 199 5.52 5.98 15.83
C TYR A 199 5.88 6.79 17.08
N SER A 200 4.89 7.24 17.88
CA SER A 200 5.18 7.93 19.14
C SER A 200 5.99 7.03 20.07
N PHE A 201 5.63 5.75 20.15
CA PHE A 201 6.38 4.76 20.92
C PHE A 201 7.83 4.62 20.41
N GLN A 202 8.06 4.52 19.12
CA GLN A 202 9.42 4.43 18.55
C GLN A 202 10.23 5.69 18.85
N ARG A 203 9.61 6.87 18.70
CA ARG A 203 10.26 8.16 18.98
C ARG A 203 10.63 8.31 20.45
N GLU A 204 9.76 7.91 21.37
CA GLU A 204 10.01 7.95 22.81
C GLU A 204 11.14 6.99 23.23
N HIS A 205 11.25 5.85 22.58
CA HIS A 205 12.23 4.80 22.93
C HIS A 205 13.47 4.75 22.03
N MET A 206 13.67 5.77 21.19
CA MET A 206 14.80 5.87 20.28
C MET A 206 16.16 5.77 21.00
N LYS A 207 16.25 6.28 22.23
CA LYS A 207 17.47 6.17 23.07
C LYS A 207 17.78 4.72 23.44
N ASP A 208 16.76 3.92 23.74
CA ASP A 208 16.92 2.52 24.10
C ASP A 208 17.29 1.66 22.87
N GLU A 209 16.73 1.96 21.72
CA GLU A 209 17.08 1.32 20.46
C GLU A 209 18.54 1.64 20.07
N ARG A 210 18.97 2.90 20.17
CA ARG A 210 20.38 3.30 19.97
C ARG A 210 21.32 2.57 20.94
N LYS A 211 20.93 2.39 22.19
CA LYS A 211 21.72 1.66 23.18
C LYS A 211 21.88 0.18 22.81
N ILE A 212 20.83 -0.47 22.34
CA ILE A 212 20.89 -1.85 21.84
C ILE A 212 21.86 -1.92 20.64
N TYR A 213 21.68 -1.02 19.68
CA TYR A 213 22.51 -0.95 18.48
C TYR A 213 24.00 -0.72 18.82
N TYR A 214 24.30 0.20 19.74
CA TYR A 214 25.66 0.47 20.20
C TYR A 214 26.30 -0.78 20.84
N ILE A 215 25.59 -1.45 21.75
CA ILE A 215 26.09 -2.67 22.41
C ILE A 215 26.32 -3.80 21.38
N MET A 216 25.42 -3.96 20.41
CA MET A 216 25.57 -4.94 19.33
C MET A 216 26.80 -4.64 18.46
N ASN A 217 26.95 -3.40 18.01
CA ASN A 217 28.10 -3.01 17.20
C ASN A 217 29.42 -3.21 17.94
N MET A 218 29.48 -2.84 19.22
CA MET A 218 30.63 -3.10 20.08
C MET A 218 30.93 -4.59 20.18
N ALA A 219 29.91 -5.43 20.38
CA ALA A 219 30.08 -6.88 20.49
C ALA A 219 30.53 -7.57 19.20
N LEU A 220 30.20 -7.00 18.04
CA LEU A 220 30.54 -7.53 16.73
C LEU A 220 31.81 -6.92 16.11
N SER A 221 32.32 -5.83 16.68
CA SER A 221 33.47 -5.15 16.12
C SER A 221 34.78 -5.88 16.45
N ARG A 222 35.73 -5.85 15.49
CA ARG A 222 37.05 -6.42 15.65
C ARG A 222 37.86 -5.74 16.78
N GLU A 223 37.61 -4.47 17.00
CA GLU A 223 38.33 -3.63 17.97
C GLU A 223 38.11 -4.14 19.40
N TYR A 224 36.88 -4.48 19.78
CA TYR A 224 36.53 -4.93 21.14
C TYR A 224 36.52 -6.46 21.30
N ALA A 225 36.67 -7.23 20.20
CA ALA A 225 36.56 -8.68 20.23
C ALA A 225 37.53 -9.36 21.23
N LYS A 226 38.74 -8.83 21.38
CA LYS A 226 39.77 -9.34 22.31
C LYS A 226 39.34 -9.12 23.77
N ASP A 227 38.89 -7.89 24.09
CA ASP A 227 38.50 -7.52 25.45
C ASP A 227 37.23 -8.27 25.90
N ILE A 228 36.27 -8.40 25.02
CA ILE A 228 35.02 -9.14 25.29
C ILE A 228 35.32 -10.58 25.61
N ARG A 229 36.28 -11.22 24.95
CA ARG A 229 36.69 -12.62 25.20
C ARG A 229 37.53 -12.76 26.48
N ILE A 230 38.52 -11.89 26.68
CA ILE A 230 39.42 -11.95 27.83
C ILE A 230 38.61 -11.72 29.14
N TYR A 231 37.74 -10.74 29.16
CA TYR A 231 36.94 -10.41 30.33
C TYR A 231 35.60 -11.13 30.40
N ASN A 232 35.30 -12.05 29.44
CA ASN A 232 34.04 -12.80 29.35
C ASN A 232 32.81 -11.90 29.46
N LEU A 233 32.80 -10.77 28.73
CA LEU A 233 31.74 -9.75 28.82
C LEU A 233 30.46 -10.13 28.08
N PHE A 234 30.50 -11.16 27.21
CA PHE A 234 29.35 -11.55 26.39
C PHE A 234 28.05 -11.81 27.22
N PRO A 235 28.07 -12.56 28.34
CA PRO A 235 26.86 -12.78 29.13
C PRO A 235 26.27 -11.47 29.67
N LEU A 236 27.12 -10.53 30.10
CA LEU A 236 26.71 -9.21 30.59
C LEU A 236 26.06 -8.37 29.48
N LEU A 237 26.71 -8.29 28.30
CA LEU A 237 26.20 -7.53 27.16
C LEU A 237 24.91 -8.12 26.63
N SER A 238 24.83 -9.44 26.51
CA SER A 238 23.63 -10.17 26.09
C SER A 238 22.47 -9.94 27.03
N SER A 239 22.70 -10.06 28.37
CA SER A 239 21.65 -9.81 29.34
C SER A 239 21.12 -8.37 29.30
N LYS A 240 22.02 -7.40 29.10
CA LYS A 240 21.64 -5.97 28.98
C LYS A 240 20.80 -5.70 27.73
N ILE A 241 21.16 -6.28 26.58
CA ILE A 241 20.35 -6.20 25.35
C ILE A 241 18.99 -6.83 25.58
N MET A 242 18.96 -8.08 26.09
CA MET A 242 17.71 -8.83 26.24
C MET A 242 16.75 -8.16 27.25
N ASN A 243 17.25 -7.59 28.33
CA ASN A 243 16.43 -6.86 29.29
C ASN A 243 15.81 -5.61 28.67
N THR A 244 16.61 -4.81 27.97
CA THR A 244 16.12 -3.60 27.26
C THR A 244 15.12 -3.97 26.18
N TRP A 245 15.45 -4.99 25.35
CA TRP A 245 14.57 -5.48 24.31
C TRP A 245 13.24 -6.02 24.86
N ASN A 246 13.27 -6.83 25.91
CA ASN A 246 12.08 -7.37 26.56
C ASN A 246 11.15 -6.26 27.08
N HIS A 247 11.71 -5.18 27.65
CA HIS A 247 10.93 -4.02 28.07
C HIS A 247 10.24 -3.35 26.87
N LEU A 248 10.98 -3.05 25.82
CA LEU A 248 10.45 -2.46 24.58
C LEU A 248 9.38 -3.36 23.95
N TYR A 249 9.67 -4.66 23.81
CA TYR A 249 8.76 -5.63 23.24
C TYR A 249 7.44 -5.73 24.00
N ARG A 250 7.48 -5.80 25.34
CA ARG A 250 6.27 -5.87 26.17
C ARG A 250 5.41 -4.61 26.00
N SER A 251 6.01 -3.45 25.96
CA SER A 251 5.33 -2.16 25.78
C SER A 251 4.72 -2.06 24.38
N LYS A 252 5.48 -2.36 23.32
CA LYS A 252 4.99 -2.41 21.93
C LYS A 252 3.84 -3.42 21.76
N LYS A 253 3.99 -4.62 22.35
CA LYS A 253 2.96 -5.65 22.33
C LYS A 253 1.64 -5.20 22.97
N LYS A 254 1.69 -4.45 24.08
CA LYS A 254 0.47 -3.89 24.72
C LYS A 254 -0.25 -2.90 23.82
N ILE A 255 0.50 -1.97 23.20
CA ILE A 255 -0.03 -0.97 22.27
C ILE A 255 -0.67 -1.69 21.06
N THR A 256 0.08 -2.55 20.39
CA THR A 256 -0.40 -3.27 19.20
C THR A 256 -1.63 -4.11 19.53
N LYS A 257 -1.62 -4.88 20.63
CA LYS A 257 -2.76 -5.71 21.04
C LYS A 257 -4.03 -4.87 21.29
N LYS A 258 -3.88 -3.70 21.93
CA LYS A 258 -5.02 -2.78 22.17
C LYS A 258 -5.64 -2.33 20.85
N TYR A 259 -4.82 -1.81 19.94
CA TYR A 259 -5.32 -1.27 18.67
C TYR A 259 -5.82 -2.35 17.72
N THR A 260 -5.18 -3.53 17.70
CA THR A 260 -5.69 -4.66 16.88
C THR A 260 -7.10 -5.08 17.30
N LYS A 261 -7.39 -5.13 18.61
CA LYS A 261 -8.75 -5.43 19.08
C LYS A 261 -9.78 -4.39 18.62
N ILE A 262 -9.41 -3.10 18.68
CA ILE A 262 -10.29 -2.01 18.25
C ILE A 262 -10.48 -2.05 16.73
N LEU A 263 -9.41 -2.33 15.97
CA LEU A 263 -9.47 -2.47 14.52
C LEU A 263 -10.41 -3.61 14.10
N VAL A 264 -10.26 -4.79 14.69
CA VAL A 264 -11.16 -5.92 14.40
C VAL A 264 -12.62 -5.54 14.65
N ALA A 265 -12.91 -4.82 15.75
CA ALA A 265 -14.26 -4.35 16.02
C ALA A 265 -14.74 -3.28 15.01
N ALA A 266 -13.85 -2.41 14.55
CA ALA A 266 -14.18 -1.39 13.55
C ALA A 266 -14.40 -1.99 12.16
N ASP A 267 -13.63 -3.04 11.80
CA ASP A 267 -13.75 -3.73 10.50
C ASP A 267 -15.05 -4.53 10.35
N ILE A 268 -15.77 -4.80 11.45
CA ILE A 268 -17.12 -5.40 11.41
C ILE A 268 -18.10 -4.47 10.68
N LEU A 269 -18.00 -3.16 10.79
CA LEU A 269 -18.95 -2.22 10.18
C LEU A 269 -18.96 -2.28 8.64
N PRO A 270 -17.83 -2.22 7.92
CA PRO A 270 -17.81 -2.42 6.46
C PRO A 270 -18.35 -3.77 6.04
N GLU A 271 -18.01 -4.84 6.77
CA GLU A 271 -18.49 -6.19 6.46
C GLU A 271 -20.02 -6.31 6.64
N MET A 272 -20.59 -5.76 7.73
CA MET A 272 -22.02 -5.71 7.91
C MET A 272 -22.72 -4.90 6.81
N THR A 273 -22.15 -3.76 6.43
CA THR A 273 -22.68 -2.94 5.32
C THR A 273 -22.66 -3.71 4.01
N THR A 274 -21.56 -4.44 3.74
CA THR A 274 -21.44 -5.30 2.55
C THR A 274 -22.52 -6.38 2.53
N ILE A 275 -22.74 -7.06 3.65
CA ILE A 275 -23.78 -8.10 3.76
C ILE A 275 -25.17 -7.49 3.52
N ILE A 276 -25.48 -6.31 4.06
CA ILE A 276 -26.75 -5.63 3.82
C ILE A 276 -26.92 -5.30 2.34
N ILE A 277 -25.89 -4.78 1.68
CA ILE A 277 -25.92 -4.47 0.25
C ILE A 277 -26.13 -5.74 -0.57
N LEU A 278 -25.41 -6.82 -0.26
CA LEU A 278 -25.57 -8.11 -0.93
C LEU A 278 -26.97 -8.70 -0.71
N PHE A 279 -27.56 -8.52 0.47
CA PHE A 279 -28.94 -8.93 0.73
C PHE A 279 -29.94 -8.16 -0.15
N LEU A 280 -29.78 -6.84 -0.27
CA LEU A 280 -30.64 -6.01 -1.15
C LEU A 280 -30.46 -6.38 -2.63
N LEU A 281 -29.20 -6.66 -3.05
CA LEU A 281 -28.93 -7.20 -4.39
C LEU A 281 -29.62 -8.55 -4.62
N GLY A 282 -29.56 -9.44 -3.66
CA GLY A 282 -30.25 -10.75 -3.73
C GLY A 282 -31.74 -10.59 -3.86
N LEU A 283 -32.36 -9.66 -3.12
CA LEU A 283 -33.78 -9.36 -3.26
C LEU A 283 -34.12 -8.85 -4.66
N SER A 284 -33.35 -7.95 -5.24
CA SER A 284 -33.56 -7.44 -6.60
C SER A 284 -33.52 -8.55 -7.66
N VAL A 285 -32.65 -9.56 -7.47
CA VAL A 285 -32.60 -10.74 -8.35
C VAL A 285 -33.85 -11.61 -8.17
N ILE A 286 -34.34 -11.85 -6.93
CA ILE A 286 -35.55 -12.64 -6.65
C ILE A 286 -36.79 -11.95 -7.22
N GLU A 287 -36.84 -10.62 -7.15
CA GLU A 287 -37.94 -9.81 -7.72
C GLU A 287 -37.88 -9.70 -9.25
N GLY A 288 -36.85 -10.25 -9.90
CA GLY A 288 -36.71 -10.23 -11.35
C GLY A 288 -36.23 -8.88 -11.93
N SER A 289 -35.83 -7.94 -11.09
CA SER A 289 -35.29 -6.63 -11.52
C SER A 289 -33.80 -6.65 -11.84
N GLY A 290 -33.08 -7.75 -11.54
CA GLY A 290 -31.68 -7.98 -11.83
C GLY A 290 -31.41 -9.44 -12.17
N THR A 291 -30.20 -9.72 -12.68
CA THR A 291 -29.70 -11.05 -13.01
C THR A 291 -28.80 -11.61 -11.91
N ILE A 292 -28.53 -12.93 -11.93
CA ILE A 292 -27.53 -13.53 -11.04
C ILE A 292 -26.12 -13.03 -11.39
N GLY A 293 -25.87 -12.74 -12.66
CA GLY A 293 -24.63 -12.10 -13.11
C GLY A 293 -24.46 -10.68 -12.57
N ASP A 294 -25.55 -9.89 -12.52
CA ASP A 294 -25.54 -8.57 -11.89
C ASP A 294 -25.15 -8.66 -10.41
N PHE A 295 -25.68 -9.64 -9.70
CA PHE A 295 -25.29 -9.88 -8.30
C PHE A 295 -23.78 -10.13 -8.18
N ASN A 296 -23.21 -11.01 -9.02
CA ASN A 296 -21.76 -11.29 -9.02
C ASN A 296 -20.95 -10.06 -9.43
N TYR A 297 -21.41 -9.28 -10.41
CA TYR A 297 -20.77 -8.05 -10.84
C TYR A 297 -20.66 -7.04 -9.71
N TYR A 298 -21.78 -6.70 -9.08
CA TYR A 298 -21.77 -5.71 -8.00
C TYR A 298 -21.06 -6.21 -6.74
N GLN A 299 -21.10 -7.51 -6.44
CA GLN A 299 -20.27 -8.10 -5.38
C GLN A 299 -18.77 -7.86 -5.64
N GLY A 300 -18.32 -8.09 -6.87
CA GLY A 300 -16.94 -7.83 -7.27
C GLY A 300 -16.56 -6.34 -7.17
N ILE A 301 -17.47 -5.45 -7.62
CA ILE A 301 -17.27 -3.99 -7.55
C ILE A 301 -17.19 -3.48 -6.10
N ILE A 302 -18.04 -3.98 -5.19
CA ILE A 302 -17.98 -3.66 -3.76
C ILE A 302 -16.60 -4.01 -3.20
N GLY A 303 -16.08 -5.20 -3.56
CA GLY A 303 -14.73 -5.60 -3.18
C GLY A 303 -13.66 -4.62 -3.67
N GLN A 304 -13.78 -4.10 -4.91
CA GLN A 304 -12.84 -3.10 -5.46
C GLN A 304 -12.94 -1.74 -4.73
N VAL A 305 -14.15 -1.30 -4.34
CA VAL A 305 -14.34 -0.06 -3.57
C VAL A 305 -13.65 -0.17 -2.21
N ILE A 306 -13.89 -1.26 -1.48
CA ILE A 306 -13.30 -1.48 -0.16
C ILE A 306 -11.78 -1.59 -0.25
N ALA A 307 -11.27 -2.41 -1.15
CA ALA A 307 -9.82 -2.58 -1.36
C ALA A 307 -9.16 -1.25 -1.76
N GLY A 308 -9.79 -0.48 -2.68
CA GLY A 308 -9.32 0.84 -3.10
C GLY A 308 -9.20 1.81 -1.92
N LEU A 309 -10.24 1.90 -1.08
CA LEU A 309 -10.22 2.76 0.12
C LEU A 309 -9.10 2.38 1.10
N TYR A 310 -8.94 1.10 1.42
CA TYR A 310 -7.88 0.65 2.32
C TYR A 310 -6.49 0.94 1.77
N MET A 311 -6.27 0.76 0.46
CA MET A 311 -4.99 1.02 -0.16
C MET A 311 -4.67 2.52 -0.30
N ILE A 312 -5.67 3.36 -0.59
CA ILE A 312 -5.52 4.82 -0.57
C ILE A 312 -4.99 5.28 0.79
N ILE A 313 -5.59 4.77 1.87
CA ILE A 313 -5.24 5.18 3.23
C ILE A 313 -3.89 4.61 3.65
N TYR A 314 -3.61 3.37 3.29
CA TYR A 314 -2.31 2.76 3.54
C TYR A 314 -1.19 3.59 2.90
N ASN A 315 -1.32 3.92 1.61
CA ASN A 315 -0.32 4.74 0.92
C ASN A 315 -0.25 6.17 1.46
N TYR A 316 -1.40 6.77 1.83
CA TYR A 316 -1.41 8.08 2.49
C TYR A 316 -0.61 8.07 3.79
N GLY A 317 -0.79 7.03 4.62
CA GLY A 317 -0.03 6.85 5.87
C GLY A 317 1.48 6.78 5.61
N GLN A 318 1.89 5.95 4.67
CA GLN A 318 3.30 5.77 4.32
C GLN A 318 3.94 7.06 3.77
N ILE A 319 3.21 7.80 2.92
CA ILE A 319 3.69 9.09 2.38
C ILE A 319 3.81 10.14 3.49
N TYR A 320 2.87 10.16 4.44
CA TYR A 320 2.89 11.12 5.54
C TYR A 320 4.03 10.87 6.55
N ASP A 321 4.34 9.60 6.78
CA ASP A 321 5.41 9.18 7.70
C ASP A 321 6.81 9.42 7.12
N GLY A 322 6.89 9.59 5.81
CA GLY A 322 8.10 9.97 5.09
C GLY A 322 8.52 11.43 5.24
N LYS A 323 7.89 12.17 6.12
CA LYS A 323 8.23 13.53 6.52
C LYS A 323 9.17 13.54 7.70
#